data_92897501c38b9edf00a823314f23799c
#
_entry.id   92897501c38b9edf00a823314f23799c
#
_cell.length_a   1.000
_cell.length_b   1.000
_cell.length_c   1.000
_cell.angle_alpha   90.00
_cell.angle_beta   90.00
_cell.angle_gamma   90.00
#
_symmetry.space_group_name_H-M   'P 1'
#
loop_
_entity.id
_entity.type
_entity.pdbx_description
1 polymer ?
#
loop_
_entity_poly.entity_id
_entity_poly.type
_entity_poly.pdbx_seq_one_letter_code
_entity_poly.pdbx_strand_id
1 'polypeptide(L)'
;MKLNVLELYSGLGGMHMAMKDCGVPLEVVAAVDINTTANSVYRHNFPSTRHLQRNIQSFSAAELDKLRPDVITMSPPCQPFSRLGLQGDTSDARTVSFLHVLDVLPRLRRPPRYILLENVRGFERSAARDALITTLRQLGLHWRELLLTPSQLGVPNSRSRYYLLARRRPFTFEQPPEGQVLEELPFCTCGHTNNSDSACNSCNKPVLDRLSEYMSGKWDSHDDSAGGLLPPTLGQFLADVAPSDTSRLLLPDKVLCRYGELLDIVRPSSRRSCCLTSGYGHLVEGAGSVLLPDNNSEGGGGDGGESGALDAAFAVARLLPPGDPARADRLRPLQLRWFSPQEAARLMCYPEWFSFPAELTDRQRYKLVGNSVNVRTVAALMLVLMDGESGQSEGESEESAQAGGAC
;
A
#
# COMPACT_ATOMS: atom_id res chain seq x y z
N MET A 1 21.50 -14.26 -7.58
CA MET A 1 20.37 -15.06 -8.11
C MET A 1 19.08 -14.29 -7.83
N LYS A 2 18.10 -14.25 -8.76
CA LYS A 2 16.80 -13.65 -8.48
C LYS A 2 15.94 -14.63 -7.70
N LEU A 3 15.16 -14.13 -6.74
CA LEU A 3 14.17 -14.95 -6.02
C LEU A 3 12.85 -15.00 -6.79
N ASN A 4 12.29 -16.19 -6.92
CA ASN A 4 11.01 -16.43 -7.58
C ASN A 4 9.86 -15.96 -6.68
N VAL A 5 8.99 -15.10 -7.19
CA VAL A 5 7.84 -14.58 -6.48
C VAL A 5 6.55 -15.12 -7.09
N LEU A 6 5.67 -15.65 -6.24
CA LEU A 6 4.28 -15.91 -6.56
C LEU A 6 3.42 -14.81 -5.94
N GLU A 7 2.77 -14.01 -6.79
CA GLU A 7 1.86 -12.95 -6.36
C GLU A 7 0.42 -13.46 -6.39
N LEU A 8 -0.20 -13.62 -5.22
CA LEU A 8 -1.61 -14.03 -5.06
C LEU A 8 -2.48 -12.81 -4.77
N TYR A 9 -3.69 -12.78 -5.30
CA TYR A 9 -4.59 -11.62 -5.26
C TYR A 9 -3.90 -10.39 -5.85
N SER A 10 -3.28 -10.56 -7.01
CA SER A 10 -2.36 -9.59 -7.61
C SER A 10 -3.00 -8.24 -7.95
N GLY A 11 -4.33 -8.19 -8.09
CA GLY A 11 -5.04 -6.96 -8.38
C GLY A 11 -4.50 -6.27 -9.63
N LEU A 12 -4.16 -4.99 -9.49
CA LEU A 12 -3.57 -4.21 -10.58
C LEU A 12 -2.01 -4.19 -10.55
N GLY A 13 -1.39 -5.00 -9.68
CA GLY A 13 0.07 -5.18 -9.66
C GLY A 13 0.82 -4.28 -8.66
N GLY A 14 0.16 -3.80 -7.61
CA GLY A 14 0.80 -2.94 -6.61
C GLY A 14 1.97 -3.61 -5.88
N MET A 15 1.86 -4.90 -5.56
CA MET A 15 2.96 -5.68 -4.98
C MET A 15 4.12 -5.83 -5.98
N HIS A 16 3.82 -6.11 -7.25
CA HIS A 16 4.84 -6.21 -8.30
C HIS A 16 5.59 -4.89 -8.49
N MET A 17 4.88 -3.76 -8.47
CA MET A 17 5.52 -2.45 -8.55
C MET A 17 6.44 -2.19 -7.37
N ALA A 18 6.00 -2.53 -6.16
CA ALA A 18 6.82 -2.42 -4.95
C ALA A 18 8.11 -3.27 -5.03
N MET A 19 8.02 -4.48 -5.61
CA MET A 19 9.19 -5.33 -5.84
C MET A 19 10.20 -4.70 -6.81
N LYS A 20 9.71 -4.03 -7.85
CA LYS A 20 10.60 -3.29 -8.76
C LYS A 20 11.22 -2.07 -8.09
N ASP A 21 10.46 -1.42 -7.21
CA ASP A 21 10.85 -0.18 -6.55
C ASP A 21 11.87 -0.39 -5.42
N CYS A 22 11.81 -1.52 -4.71
CA CYS A 22 12.71 -1.82 -3.58
C CYS A 22 14.15 -2.19 -4.00
N GLY A 23 14.41 -2.40 -5.30
CA GLY A 23 15.74 -2.74 -5.80
C GLY A 23 16.28 -4.13 -5.42
N VAL A 24 15.47 -4.96 -4.76
CA VAL A 24 15.82 -6.36 -4.46
C VAL A 24 15.66 -7.19 -5.73
N PRO A 25 16.58 -8.13 -6.05
CA PRO A 25 16.50 -8.96 -7.26
C PRO A 25 15.38 -10.02 -7.15
N LEU A 26 14.14 -9.59 -7.40
CA LEU A 26 12.94 -10.41 -7.38
C LEU A 26 12.42 -10.61 -8.82
N GLU A 27 11.81 -11.77 -9.08
CA GLU A 27 11.15 -12.09 -10.35
C GLU A 27 9.76 -12.69 -10.10
N VAL A 28 8.70 -12.02 -10.58
CA VAL A 28 7.35 -12.53 -10.48
C VAL A 28 7.14 -13.63 -11.52
N VAL A 29 7.26 -14.89 -11.08
CA VAL A 29 7.10 -16.08 -11.94
C VAL A 29 5.65 -16.40 -12.27
N ALA A 30 4.72 -15.95 -11.42
CA ALA A 30 3.28 -15.97 -11.70
C ALA A 30 2.55 -14.95 -10.82
N ALA A 31 1.55 -14.30 -11.42
CA ALA A 31 0.59 -13.43 -10.72
C ALA A 31 -0.83 -14.01 -10.91
N VAL A 32 -1.62 -14.04 -9.85
CA VAL A 32 -2.93 -14.72 -9.84
C VAL A 32 -4.00 -13.80 -9.28
N ASP A 33 -5.05 -13.57 -10.05
CA ASP A 33 -6.28 -12.92 -9.61
C ASP A 33 -7.48 -13.44 -10.41
N ILE A 34 -8.68 -13.39 -9.82
CA ILE A 34 -9.93 -13.76 -10.49
C ILE A 34 -10.61 -12.56 -11.14
N ASN A 35 -10.28 -11.34 -10.73
CA ASN A 35 -10.92 -10.11 -11.17
C ASN A 35 -10.47 -9.72 -12.58
N THR A 36 -11.35 -9.87 -13.56
CA THR A 36 -11.06 -9.60 -14.98
C THR A 36 -10.61 -8.16 -15.25
N THR A 37 -11.23 -7.17 -14.57
CA THR A 37 -10.90 -5.76 -14.73
C THR A 37 -9.53 -5.43 -14.14
N ALA A 38 -9.19 -6.00 -12.98
CA ALA A 38 -7.85 -5.86 -12.41
C ALA A 38 -6.80 -6.51 -13.30
N ASN A 39 -7.12 -7.69 -13.84
CA ASN A 39 -6.24 -8.45 -14.73
C ASN A 39 -5.94 -7.70 -16.03
N SER A 40 -6.89 -6.92 -16.58
CA SER A 40 -6.61 -6.10 -17.77
C SER A 40 -5.56 -5.02 -17.46
N VAL A 41 -5.65 -4.35 -16.31
CA VAL A 41 -4.65 -3.37 -15.87
C VAL A 41 -3.30 -4.03 -15.59
N TYR A 42 -3.31 -5.18 -14.92
CA TYR A 42 -2.07 -5.91 -14.63
C TYR A 42 -1.33 -6.26 -15.92
N ARG A 43 -1.99 -6.91 -16.88
CA ARG A 43 -1.39 -7.29 -18.17
C ARG A 43 -0.95 -6.09 -19.01
N HIS A 44 -1.68 -4.97 -18.92
CA HIS A 44 -1.30 -3.73 -19.59
C HIS A 44 0.04 -3.20 -19.11
N ASN A 45 0.30 -3.23 -17.79
CA ASN A 45 1.53 -2.72 -17.19
C ASN A 45 2.65 -3.76 -17.09
N PHE A 46 2.34 -5.05 -17.13
CA PHE A 46 3.29 -6.17 -17.02
C PHE A 46 3.05 -7.22 -18.12
N PRO A 47 3.21 -6.87 -19.41
CA PRO A 47 2.85 -7.77 -20.50
C PRO A 47 3.70 -9.05 -20.57
N SER A 48 4.91 -9.04 -20.03
CA SER A 48 5.83 -10.21 -20.00
C SER A 48 5.60 -11.14 -18.80
N THR A 49 4.83 -10.73 -17.80
CA THR A 49 4.60 -11.55 -16.61
C THR A 49 3.53 -12.60 -16.87
N ARG A 50 3.78 -13.83 -16.44
CA ARG A 50 2.79 -14.91 -16.49
C ARG A 50 1.63 -14.59 -15.56
N HIS A 51 0.53 -14.10 -16.12
CA HIS A 51 -0.66 -13.74 -15.39
C HIS A 51 -1.75 -14.81 -15.55
N LEU A 52 -2.26 -15.33 -14.42
CA LEU A 52 -3.24 -16.41 -14.35
C LEU A 52 -4.58 -15.86 -13.82
N GLN A 53 -5.56 -15.71 -14.71
CA GLN A 53 -6.94 -15.39 -14.34
C GLN A 53 -7.63 -16.64 -13.81
N ARG A 54 -7.47 -16.92 -12.51
CA ARG A 54 -7.88 -18.20 -11.93
C ARG A 54 -8.34 -18.04 -10.48
N ASN A 55 -9.30 -18.87 -10.07
CA ASN A 55 -9.66 -18.96 -8.66
C ASN A 55 -8.52 -19.64 -7.88
N ILE A 56 -8.03 -18.98 -6.84
CA ILE A 56 -6.92 -19.47 -6.00
C ILE A 56 -7.26 -20.82 -5.35
N GLN A 57 -8.52 -21.08 -5.02
CA GLN A 57 -8.97 -22.35 -4.46
C GLN A 57 -8.74 -23.56 -5.41
N SER A 58 -8.52 -23.31 -6.69
CA SER A 58 -8.31 -24.39 -7.67
C SER A 58 -6.84 -24.83 -7.76
N PHE A 59 -5.91 -24.20 -7.04
CA PHE A 59 -4.52 -24.61 -7.04
C PHE A 59 -4.27 -25.78 -6.09
N SER A 60 -3.66 -26.83 -6.61
CA SER A 60 -3.10 -27.91 -5.81
C SER A 60 -1.67 -27.58 -5.33
N ALA A 61 -1.21 -28.26 -4.28
CA ALA A 61 0.18 -28.17 -3.84
C ALA A 61 1.18 -28.50 -4.98
N ALA A 62 0.89 -29.53 -5.80
CA ALA A 62 1.75 -29.91 -6.91
C ALA A 62 1.86 -28.84 -8.01
N GLU A 63 0.81 -28.03 -8.23
CA GLU A 63 0.86 -26.92 -9.17
C GLU A 63 1.69 -25.76 -8.63
N LEU A 64 1.58 -25.46 -7.33
CA LEU A 64 2.39 -24.43 -6.68
C LEU A 64 3.87 -24.85 -6.59
N ASP A 65 4.16 -26.10 -6.30
CA ASP A 65 5.54 -26.64 -6.31
C ASP A 65 6.23 -26.48 -7.67
N LYS A 66 5.49 -26.57 -8.79
CA LYS A 66 6.05 -26.32 -10.13
C LYS A 66 6.51 -24.88 -10.35
N LEU A 67 5.90 -23.93 -9.68
CA LEU A 67 6.30 -22.52 -9.73
C LEU A 67 7.54 -22.23 -8.88
N ARG A 68 7.89 -23.10 -7.95
CA ARG A 68 9.04 -23.01 -7.04
C ARG A 68 9.19 -21.63 -6.41
N PRO A 69 8.17 -21.08 -5.74
CA PRO A 69 8.23 -19.74 -5.19
C PRO A 69 9.18 -19.70 -3.98
N ASP A 70 10.12 -18.77 -4.00
CA ASP A 70 10.93 -18.41 -2.83
C ASP A 70 10.16 -17.42 -1.95
N VAL A 71 9.36 -16.57 -2.58
CA VAL A 71 8.55 -15.52 -1.96
C VAL A 71 7.10 -15.68 -2.37
N ILE A 72 6.19 -15.56 -1.42
CA ILE A 72 4.75 -15.40 -1.69
C ILE A 72 4.30 -14.04 -1.17
N THR A 73 3.68 -13.24 -2.05
CA THR A 73 2.99 -12.01 -1.66
C THR A 73 1.50 -12.19 -1.83
N MET A 74 0.72 -11.65 -0.89
CA MET A 74 -0.74 -11.78 -0.95
C MET A 74 -1.47 -10.62 -0.30
N SER A 75 -2.59 -10.20 -0.93
CA SER A 75 -3.54 -9.26 -0.37
C SER A 75 -4.96 -9.84 -0.45
N PRO A 76 -5.30 -10.80 0.44
CA PRO A 76 -6.58 -11.48 0.39
C PRO A 76 -7.75 -10.53 0.64
N PRO A 77 -8.97 -10.86 0.17
CA PRO A 77 -10.15 -9.99 0.30
C PRO A 77 -10.41 -9.54 1.74
N CYS A 78 -10.58 -8.23 1.92
CA CYS A 78 -10.69 -7.55 3.22
C CYS A 78 -12.12 -7.40 3.74
N GLN A 79 -13.14 -7.67 2.93
CA GLN A 79 -14.53 -7.34 3.26
C GLN A 79 -15.07 -8.04 4.52
N PRO A 80 -14.66 -9.28 4.87
CA PRO A 80 -15.05 -9.88 6.15
C PRO A 80 -14.55 -9.12 7.38
N PHE A 81 -13.44 -8.36 7.24
CA PHE A 81 -12.73 -7.72 8.35
C PHE A 81 -12.91 -6.20 8.39
N SER A 82 -13.49 -5.59 7.33
CA SER A 82 -13.67 -4.13 7.26
C SER A 82 -14.83 -3.65 8.12
N ARG A 83 -14.77 -2.39 8.61
CA ARG A 83 -15.86 -1.76 9.40
C ARG A 83 -17.21 -1.72 8.67
N LEU A 84 -17.19 -1.69 7.33
CA LEU A 84 -18.39 -1.68 6.47
C LEU A 84 -18.80 -3.08 6.01
N GLY A 85 -18.01 -4.13 6.34
CA GLY A 85 -18.33 -5.52 6.02
C GLY A 85 -19.23 -6.17 7.06
N LEU A 86 -19.81 -7.35 6.69
CA LEU A 86 -20.68 -8.13 7.57
C LEU A 86 -19.92 -8.84 8.71
N GLN A 87 -18.62 -8.62 8.84
CA GLN A 87 -17.74 -9.23 9.85
C GLN A 87 -17.88 -10.77 9.93
N GLY A 88 -18.13 -11.42 8.77
CA GLY A 88 -18.37 -12.86 8.68
C GLY A 88 -17.14 -13.74 8.94
N ASP A 89 -15.95 -13.13 9.05
CA ASP A 89 -14.65 -13.78 9.29
C ASP A 89 -14.48 -15.06 8.45
N THR A 90 -14.20 -16.21 9.07
CA THR A 90 -13.95 -17.50 8.38
C THR A 90 -15.21 -18.07 7.70
N SER A 91 -16.41 -17.67 8.10
CA SER A 91 -17.67 -18.11 7.48
C SER A 91 -17.99 -17.39 6.15
N ASP A 92 -17.29 -16.29 5.82
CA ASP A 92 -17.49 -15.57 4.56
C ASP A 92 -16.82 -16.33 3.39
N ALA A 93 -17.58 -16.55 2.31
CA ALA A 93 -17.10 -17.27 1.12
C ALA A 93 -15.82 -16.66 0.52
N ARG A 94 -15.55 -15.38 0.77
CA ARG A 94 -14.34 -14.68 0.30
C ARG A 94 -13.09 -15.05 1.10
N THR A 95 -13.24 -15.49 2.35
CA THR A 95 -12.14 -15.96 3.20
C THR A 95 -11.71 -17.38 2.82
N VAL A 96 -12.58 -18.17 2.21
CA VAL A 96 -12.31 -19.58 1.86
C VAL A 96 -11.07 -19.73 0.97
N SER A 97 -10.86 -18.80 0.01
CA SER A 97 -9.67 -18.84 -0.85
C SER A 97 -8.37 -18.63 -0.07
N PHE A 98 -8.38 -17.80 0.95
CA PHE A 98 -7.24 -17.58 1.82
C PHE A 98 -6.96 -18.80 2.72
N LEU A 99 -7.99 -19.37 3.33
CA LEU A 99 -7.86 -20.58 4.13
C LEU A 99 -7.34 -21.77 3.29
N HIS A 100 -7.75 -21.85 2.03
CA HIS A 100 -7.20 -22.83 1.09
C HIS A 100 -5.69 -22.66 0.88
N VAL A 101 -5.20 -21.42 0.72
CA VAL A 101 -3.76 -21.15 0.64
C VAL A 101 -3.05 -21.65 1.90
N LEU A 102 -3.59 -21.35 3.08
CA LEU A 102 -3.00 -21.77 4.36
C LEU A 102 -2.96 -23.30 4.50
N ASP A 103 -3.98 -24.02 3.99
CA ASP A 103 -4.02 -25.46 3.99
C ASP A 103 -3.03 -26.09 2.99
N VAL A 104 -2.77 -25.43 1.85
CA VAL A 104 -1.86 -25.92 0.82
C VAL A 104 -0.38 -25.68 1.18
N LEU A 105 -0.05 -24.55 1.80
CA LEU A 105 1.34 -24.15 2.09
C LEU A 105 2.16 -25.23 2.84
N PRO A 106 1.66 -25.88 3.91
CA PRO A 106 2.42 -26.94 4.62
C PRO A 106 2.61 -28.21 3.81
N ARG A 107 1.84 -28.41 2.72
CA ARG A 107 1.91 -29.58 1.82
C ARG A 107 2.89 -29.40 0.67
N LEU A 108 3.50 -28.20 0.52
CA LEU A 108 4.51 -27.97 -0.49
C LEU A 108 5.80 -28.75 -0.16
N ARG A 109 6.39 -29.35 -1.19
CA ARG A 109 7.70 -30.02 -1.06
C ARG A 109 8.81 -29.02 -0.74
N ARG A 110 8.68 -27.81 -1.29
CA ARG A 110 9.57 -26.68 -1.05
C ARG A 110 8.75 -25.46 -0.62
N PRO A 111 8.46 -25.32 0.69
CA PRO A 111 7.76 -24.15 1.21
C PRO A 111 8.52 -22.84 0.92
N PRO A 112 7.83 -21.72 0.77
CA PRO A 112 8.47 -20.42 0.52
C PRO A 112 9.39 -20.03 1.68
N ARG A 113 10.44 -19.27 1.37
CA ARG A 113 11.36 -18.72 2.36
C ARG A 113 10.79 -17.45 2.99
N TYR A 114 9.94 -16.72 2.23
CA TYR A 114 9.40 -15.42 2.58
C TYR A 114 7.92 -15.33 2.25
N ILE A 115 7.17 -14.69 3.15
CA ILE A 115 5.76 -14.35 2.93
C ILE A 115 5.56 -12.89 3.33
N LEU A 116 4.90 -12.11 2.46
CA LEU A 116 4.36 -10.80 2.75
C LEU A 116 2.85 -10.83 2.54
N LEU A 117 2.11 -10.44 3.58
CA LEU A 117 0.65 -10.30 3.50
C LEU A 117 0.25 -8.87 3.84
N GLU A 118 -0.70 -8.33 3.08
CA GLU A 118 -1.38 -7.06 3.37
C GLU A 118 -2.87 -7.30 3.59
N ASN A 119 -3.47 -6.55 4.55
CA ASN A 119 -4.92 -6.52 4.76
C ASN A 119 -5.36 -5.20 5.42
N VAL A 120 -6.65 -5.02 5.61
CA VAL A 120 -7.19 -3.87 6.34
C VAL A 120 -6.91 -3.96 7.84
N ARG A 121 -6.88 -2.81 8.52
CA ARG A 121 -6.93 -2.74 9.98
C ARG A 121 -8.17 -3.47 10.49
N GLY A 122 -8.00 -4.32 11.47
CA GLY A 122 -9.00 -5.25 12.01
C GLY A 122 -8.69 -6.71 11.71
N PHE A 123 -7.89 -7.00 10.66
CA PHE A 123 -7.44 -8.35 10.36
C PHE A 123 -6.65 -8.96 11.51
N GLU A 124 -5.88 -8.15 12.25
CA GLU A 124 -5.07 -8.57 13.42
C GLU A 124 -5.88 -9.21 14.56
N ARG A 125 -7.22 -9.07 14.52
CA ARG A 125 -8.14 -9.62 15.53
C ARG A 125 -9.02 -10.73 15.00
N SER A 126 -8.74 -11.24 13.80
CA SER A 126 -9.59 -12.21 13.11
C SER A 126 -9.14 -13.65 13.33
N ALA A 127 -10.06 -14.60 13.24
CA ALA A 127 -9.73 -16.03 13.24
C ALA A 127 -8.90 -16.42 11.98
N ALA A 128 -9.03 -15.68 10.88
CA ALA A 128 -8.20 -15.89 9.70
C ALA A 128 -6.72 -15.54 9.95
N ARG A 129 -6.45 -14.50 10.76
CA ARG A 129 -5.09 -14.20 11.25
C ARG A 129 -4.56 -15.32 12.13
N ASP A 130 -5.36 -15.86 13.04
CA ASP A 130 -4.91 -16.95 13.93
C ASP A 130 -4.60 -18.24 13.15
N ALA A 131 -5.40 -18.54 12.11
CA ALA A 131 -5.09 -19.62 11.18
C ALA A 131 -3.76 -19.39 10.44
N LEU A 132 -3.50 -18.15 9.98
CA LEU A 132 -2.22 -17.79 9.36
C LEU A 132 -1.05 -18.04 10.31
N ILE A 133 -1.12 -17.53 11.53
CA ILE A 133 -0.06 -17.70 12.54
C ILE A 133 0.20 -19.20 12.82
N THR A 134 -0.87 -20.00 12.91
CA THR A 134 -0.74 -21.46 13.06
C THR A 134 0.02 -22.08 11.90
N THR A 135 -0.31 -21.69 10.67
CA THR A 135 0.40 -22.17 9.46
C THR A 135 1.87 -21.73 9.46
N LEU A 136 2.18 -20.48 9.83
CA LEU A 136 3.56 -20.00 9.89
C LEU A 136 4.40 -20.78 10.91
N ARG A 137 3.83 -21.12 12.07
CA ARG A 137 4.48 -22.00 13.07
C ARG A 137 4.77 -23.38 12.50
N GLN A 138 3.81 -23.98 11.79
CA GLN A 138 4.00 -25.28 11.13
C GLN A 138 5.12 -25.24 10.09
N LEU A 139 5.28 -24.11 9.39
CA LEU A 139 6.34 -23.91 8.40
C LEU A 139 7.70 -23.55 9.02
N GLY A 140 7.79 -23.33 10.33
CA GLY A 140 9.00 -22.89 11.01
C GLY A 140 9.45 -21.49 10.60
N LEU A 141 8.51 -20.60 10.27
CA LEU A 141 8.78 -19.22 9.88
C LEU A 141 8.69 -18.29 11.11
N HIS A 142 9.62 -17.35 11.20
CA HIS A 142 9.54 -16.21 12.10
C HIS A 142 8.73 -15.11 11.43
N TRP A 143 7.88 -14.38 12.17
CA TRP A 143 7.04 -13.32 11.60
C TRP A 143 7.04 -12.05 12.42
N ARG A 144 6.60 -10.97 11.76
CA ARG A 144 6.31 -9.67 12.36
C ARG A 144 4.99 -9.16 11.80
N GLU A 145 4.20 -8.60 12.69
CA GLU A 145 2.91 -7.99 12.38
C GLU A 145 3.00 -6.48 12.57
N LEU A 146 2.50 -5.72 11.60
CA LEU A 146 2.61 -4.26 11.61
C LEU A 146 1.26 -3.63 11.21
N LEU A 147 0.93 -2.49 11.83
CA LEU A 147 -0.14 -1.59 11.43
C LEU A 147 0.50 -0.27 10.98
N LEU A 148 0.62 -0.07 9.67
CA LEU A 148 1.30 1.08 9.11
C LEU A 148 0.37 1.95 8.26
N THR A 149 0.73 3.23 8.17
CA THR A 149 0.10 4.18 7.24
C THR A 149 1.18 4.83 6.37
N PRO A 150 0.91 5.11 5.08
CA PRO A 150 1.89 5.73 4.18
C PRO A 150 2.44 7.06 4.69
N SER A 151 1.68 7.78 5.53
CA SER A 151 2.15 9.03 6.15
C SER A 151 3.40 8.86 7.02
N GLN A 152 3.61 7.69 7.62
CA GLN A 152 4.83 7.35 8.36
C GLN A 152 6.06 7.18 7.44
N LEU A 153 5.81 7.03 6.14
CA LEU A 153 6.80 6.83 5.10
C LEU A 153 6.95 8.06 4.18
N GLY A 154 6.53 9.22 4.67
CA GLY A 154 6.63 10.48 3.95
C GLY A 154 5.64 10.62 2.78
N VAL A 155 4.54 9.86 2.74
CA VAL A 155 3.48 10.02 1.73
C VAL A 155 2.33 10.81 2.31
N PRO A 156 1.84 11.91 1.69
CA PRO A 156 0.78 12.74 2.25
C PRO A 156 -0.61 12.08 2.12
N ASN A 157 -0.71 10.82 2.54
CA ASN A 157 -1.95 10.04 2.49
C ASN A 157 -2.08 9.12 3.71
N SER A 158 -3.21 9.21 4.40
CA SER A 158 -3.56 8.36 5.54
C SER A 158 -4.28 7.11 5.06
N ARG A 159 -3.63 5.95 5.17
CA ARG A 159 -4.19 4.64 4.79
C ARG A 159 -3.65 3.55 5.71
N SER A 160 -4.19 3.45 6.92
CA SER A 160 -3.75 2.41 7.86
C SER A 160 -4.10 1.01 7.36
N ARG A 161 -3.09 0.13 7.31
CA ARG A 161 -3.20 -1.27 6.86
C ARG A 161 -2.40 -2.19 7.77
N TYR A 162 -2.90 -3.41 7.86
CA TYR A 162 -2.18 -4.51 8.48
C TYR A 162 -1.21 -5.13 7.48
N TYR A 163 -0.02 -5.43 7.95
CA TYR A 163 1.00 -6.16 7.21
C TYR A 163 1.57 -7.29 8.06
N LEU A 164 1.88 -8.41 7.42
CA LEU A 164 2.62 -9.48 8.04
C LEU A 164 3.81 -9.82 7.16
N LEU A 165 4.98 -9.85 7.78
CA LEU A 165 6.24 -10.29 7.20
C LEU A 165 6.63 -11.61 7.84
N ALA A 166 6.91 -12.66 7.05
CA ALA A 166 7.39 -13.92 7.56
C ALA A 166 8.59 -14.43 6.77
N ARG A 167 9.59 -14.99 7.48
CA ARG A 167 10.81 -15.53 6.89
C ARG A 167 11.42 -16.67 7.71
N ARG A 168 12.29 -17.48 7.07
CA ARG A 168 12.94 -18.62 7.75
C ARG A 168 13.94 -18.22 8.80
N ARG A 169 14.73 -17.17 8.56
CA ARG A 169 15.71 -16.65 9.52
C ARG A 169 15.03 -15.68 10.48
N PRO A 170 15.45 -15.61 11.74
CA PRO A 170 14.98 -14.58 12.65
C PRO A 170 15.18 -13.18 12.08
N PHE A 171 14.31 -12.25 12.44
CA PHE A 171 14.54 -10.84 12.15
C PHE A 171 15.67 -10.31 13.03
N THR A 172 16.45 -9.41 12.47
CA THR A 172 17.71 -8.92 13.05
C THR A 172 17.51 -7.76 14.01
N PHE A 173 16.35 -7.10 13.98
CA PHE A 173 16.00 -6.03 14.92
C PHE A 173 15.36 -6.59 16.19
N GLU A 174 15.35 -5.78 17.26
CA GLU A 174 14.78 -6.15 18.55
C GLU A 174 13.38 -6.73 18.40
N GLN A 175 13.17 -7.87 19.05
CA GLN A 175 11.96 -8.63 18.87
C GLN A 175 10.93 -8.23 19.93
N PRO A 176 9.79 -7.63 19.53
CA PRO A 176 8.68 -7.51 20.44
C PRO A 176 8.19 -8.91 20.87
N PRO A 177 7.49 -9.02 22.00
CA PRO A 177 6.85 -10.27 22.38
C PRO A 177 6.02 -10.85 21.23
N GLU A 178 5.98 -12.18 21.13
CA GLU A 178 5.20 -12.86 20.10
C GLU A 178 3.72 -12.44 20.17
N GLY A 179 3.15 -12.07 19.02
CA GLY A 179 1.76 -11.60 18.93
C GLY A 179 1.57 -10.08 19.13
N GLN A 180 2.62 -9.33 19.42
CA GLN A 180 2.54 -7.87 19.43
C GLN A 180 2.55 -7.33 18.00
N VAL A 181 1.57 -6.46 17.69
CA VAL A 181 1.50 -5.72 16.43
C VAL A 181 2.27 -4.41 16.58
N LEU A 182 3.25 -4.19 15.73
CA LEU A 182 4.03 -2.95 15.70
C LEU A 182 3.23 -1.86 14.97
N GLU A 183 3.20 -0.65 15.51
CA GLU A 183 2.56 0.51 14.86
C GLU A 183 3.55 1.42 14.13
N GLU A 184 4.84 1.07 14.18
CA GLU A 184 5.93 1.78 13.51
C GLU A 184 6.88 0.78 12.85
N LEU A 185 7.61 1.23 11.82
CA LEU A 185 8.73 0.46 11.31
C LEU A 185 9.82 0.38 12.38
N PRO A 186 10.53 -0.75 12.47
CA PRO A 186 11.59 -0.93 13.45
C PRO A 186 12.82 -0.08 13.10
N PHE A 187 12.72 1.23 13.34
CA PHE A 187 13.86 2.13 13.30
C PHE A 187 14.63 2.00 14.61
N CYS A 188 15.95 2.16 14.56
CA CYS A 188 16.74 2.21 15.78
C CYS A 188 16.33 3.43 16.62
N THR A 189 15.86 3.18 17.83
CA THR A 189 15.51 4.22 18.82
C THR A 189 16.71 4.75 19.61
N CYS A 190 17.93 4.34 19.28
CA CYS A 190 19.13 4.66 20.04
C CYS A 190 19.61 6.12 19.94
N GLY A 191 18.82 7.02 19.30
CA GLY A 191 19.08 8.47 19.31
C GLY A 191 20.39 8.92 18.64
N HIS A 192 21.07 8.04 17.93
CA HIS A 192 22.29 8.40 17.22
C HIS A 192 21.92 9.20 15.96
N THR A 193 22.13 10.51 16.05
CA THR A 193 22.27 11.35 14.87
C THR A 193 23.53 10.92 14.11
N ASN A 194 23.49 10.99 12.78
CA ASN A 194 24.48 10.50 11.82
C ASN A 194 25.96 10.88 12.02
N ASN A 195 26.36 11.44 13.16
CA ASN A 195 27.68 12.01 13.41
C ASN A 195 28.41 11.47 14.65
N SER A 196 27.98 10.38 15.30
CA SER A 196 28.76 9.81 16.42
C SER A 196 29.23 8.40 16.10
N ASP A 197 30.56 8.22 16.10
CA ASP A 197 31.29 6.97 15.84
C ASP A 197 31.07 5.85 16.89
N SER A 198 30.13 5.98 17.80
CA SER A 198 29.76 4.92 18.73
C SER A 198 28.74 3.97 18.13
N ALA A 199 29.23 2.91 17.49
CA ALA A 199 28.40 1.83 16.98
C ALA A 199 27.55 1.23 18.09
N CYS A 200 26.23 1.39 18.00
CA CYS A 200 25.30 0.58 18.79
C CYS A 200 25.40 -0.86 18.27
N ASN A 201 25.97 -1.76 19.04
CA ASN A 201 26.14 -3.17 18.67
C ASN A 201 24.81 -3.93 18.51
N SER A 202 23.69 -3.32 18.90
CA SER A 202 22.33 -3.87 18.74
C SER A 202 21.57 -3.34 17.51
N CYS A 203 22.13 -2.35 16.80
CA CYS A 203 21.48 -1.78 15.61
C CYS A 203 21.97 -2.47 14.34
N ASN A 204 21.05 -3.03 13.59
CA ASN A 204 21.38 -3.61 12.31
C ASN A 204 21.51 -2.51 11.23
N LYS A 205 22.70 -1.90 11.22
CA LYS A 205 23.07 -0.80 10.33
C LYS A 205 22.63 -1.00 8.86
N PRO A 206 22.86 -2.19 8.22
CA PRO A 206 22.60 -2.33 6.78
C PRO A 206 21.13 -2.17 6.35
N VAL A 207 20.15 -2.63 7.16
CA VAL A 207 18.71 -2.51 6.82
C VAL A 207 18.22 -1.09 7.00
N LEU A 208 18.63 -0.48 8.12
CA LEU A 208 18.25 0.88 8.46
C LEU A 208 18.86 1.87 7.48
N ASP A 209 20.10 1.64 7.04
CA ASP A 209 20.75 2.48 6.04
C ASP A 209 20.02 2.39 4.68
N ARG A 210 19.72 1.18 4.20
CA ARG A 210 18.96 0.97 2.96
C ARG A 210 17.55 1.52 3.03
N LEU A 211 16.87 1.35 4.17
CA LEU A 211 15.53 1.89 4.37
C LEU A 211 15.58 3.42 4.48
N SER A 212 16.56 3.97 5.19
CA SER A 212 16.79 5.41 5.29
C SER A 212 17.13 6.03 3.93
N GLU A 213 18.02 5.39 3.15
CA GLU A 213 18.33 5.77 1.77
C GLU A 213 17.11 5.71 0.88
N TYR A 214 16.32 4.63 0.95
CA TYR A 214 15.07 4.50 0.22
C TYR A 214 14.06 5.59 0.60
N MET A 215 14.01 5.95 1.88
CA MET A 215 13.11 6.98 2.40
C MET A 215 13.53 8.39 1.99
N SER A 216 14.83 8.71 2.03
CA SER A 216 15.38 10.03 1.71
C SER A 216 15.48 10.29 0.20
N GLY A 217 15.71 9.27 -0.61
CA GLY A 217 16.07 9.40 -2.03
C GLY A 217 14.93 9.78 -2.98
N LYS A 218 13.66 9.85 -2.53
CA LYS A 218 12.51 9.99 -3.44
C LYS A 218 11.78 11.32 -3.42
N TRP A 219 12.09 12.19 -2.47
CA TRP A 219 11.41 13.47 -2.35
C TRP A 219 12.44 14.57 -2.18
N ASP A 220 12.39 15.58 -3.05
CA ASP A 220 13.17 16.81 -2.88
C ASP A 220 12.65 17.54 -1.64
N SER A 221 13.16 17.17 -0.47
CA SER A 221 12.88 17.88 0.78
C SER A 221 13.79 19.11 0.86
N HIS A 222 13.43 20.20 0.17
CA HIS A 222 14.10 21.48 0.26
C HIS A 222 13.64 22.32 1.46
N ASP A 223 13.51 21.72 2.63
CA ASP A 223 13.28 22.49 3.85
C ASP A 223 14.02 21.87 5.04
N ASP A 224 15.31 22.23 5.12
CA ASP A 224 16.25 21.78 6.17
C ASP A 224 15.99 22.41 7.56
N SER A 225 14.93 23.24 7.70
CA SER A 225 14.76 24.07 8.91
C SER A 225 14.10 23.36 10.11
N ALA A 226 13.56 22.15 9.94
CA ALA A 226 12.76 21.49 10.99
C ALA A 226 13.23 20.11 11.43
N GLY A 227 14.41 19.63 11.02
CA GLY A 227 15.01 18.37 11.54
C GLY A 227 14.19 17.08 11.39
N GLY A 228 13.06 17.09 10.65
CA GLY A 228 12.20 15.96 10.38
C GLY A 228 11.78 15.91 8.93
N LEU A 229 11.66 14.70 8.37
CA LEU A 229 11.13 14.45 7.03
C LEU A 229 9.67 14.89 6.92
N LEU A 230 9.44 16.16 6.54
CA LEU A 230 8.08 16.61 6.20
C LEU A 230 7.61 15.89 4.93
N PRO A 231 6.38 15.35 4.91
CA PRO A 231 5.82 14.80 3.68
C PRO A 231 5.81 15.86 2.56
N PRO A 232 6.03 15.48 1.30
CA PRO A 232 5.88 16.37 0.17
C PRO A 232 4.46 16.94 0.10
N THR A 233 4.29 18.07 -0.59
CA THR A 233 2.97 18.63 -0.83
C THR A 233 2.18 17.77 -1.80
N LEU A 234 0.85 17.82 -1.73
CA LEU A 234 -0.02 17.11 -2.67
C LEU A 234 0.21 17.54 -4.12
N GLY A 235 0.68 18.78 -4.34
CA GLY A 235 1.03 19.29 -5.66
C GLY A 235 1.99 18.39 -6.44
N GLN A 236 2.92 17.72 -5.76
CA GLN A 236 3.86 16.79 -6.40
C GLN A 236 3.21 15.49 -6.94
N PHE A 237 1.99 15.20 -6.51
CA PHE A 237 1.21 14.02 -6.95
C PHE A 237 0.13 14.36 -7.97
N LEU A 238 -0.09 15.67 -8.22
CA LEU A 238 -1.07 16.09 -9.19
C LEU A 238 -0.56 15.84 -10.62
N ALA A 239 -1.48 15.75 -11.56
CA ALA A 239 -1.21 15.62 -12.98
C ALA A 239 -1.72 16.89 -13.68
N ASP A 240 -1.10 17.22 -14.80
CA ASP A 240 -1.68 18.17 -15.73
C ASP A 240 -2.94 17.55 -16.32
N VAL A 241 -4.08 17.96 -15.78
CA VAL A 241 -5.40 17.51 -16.24
C VAL A 241 -5.87 18.47 -17.32
N ALA A 242 -6.14 17.95 -18.52
CA ALA A 242 -6.68 18.78 -19.60
C ALA A 242 -7.99 19.46 -19.17
N PRO A 243 -8.28 20.69 -19.61
CA PRO A 243 -9.51 21.41 -19.24
C PRO A 243 -10.80 20.61 -19.48
N SER A 244 -10.85 19.82 -20.56
CA SER A 244 -11.95 18.90 -20.86
C SER A 244 -12.15 17.82 -19.80
N ASP A 245 -11.07 17.37 -19.17
CA ASP A 245 -11.09 16.34 -18.16
C ASP A 245 -11.36 16.91 -16.77
N THR A 246 -10.95 18.15 -16.50
CA THR A 246 -11.22 18.85 -15.26
C THR A 246 -12.73 18.93 -15.00
N SER A 247 -13.55 19.20 -16.01
CA SER A 247 -15.01 19.30 -15.88
C SER A 247 -15.65 18.00 -15.37
N ARG A 248 -15.09 16.83 -15.72
CA ARG A 248 -15.58 15.51 -15.26
C ARG A 248 -15.23 15.23 -13.80
N LEU A 249 -14.22 15.90 -13.28
CA LEU A 249 -13.76 15.71 -11.91
C LEU A 249 -14.45 16.64 -10.92
N LEU A 250 -15.15 17.69 -11.39
CA LEU A 250 -15.88 18.63 -10.53
C LEU A 250 -16.92 17.89 -9.68
N LEU A 251 -17.10 18.35 -8.45
CA LEU A 251 -18.13 17.81 -7.57
C LEU A 251 -19.52 18.18 -8.12
N PRO A 252 -20.43 17.21 -8.23
CA PRO A 252 -21.80 17.49 -8.65
C PRO A 252 -22.53 18.38 -7.64
N ASP A 253 -23.47 19.21 -8.11
CA ASP A 253 -24.29 20.08 -7.26
C ASP A 253 -24.95 19.32 -6.11
N LYS A 254 -25.45 18.09 -6.37
CA LYS A 254 -26.01 17.23 -5.34
C LYS A 254 -25.04 16.97 -4.19
N VAL A 255 -23.74 16.83 -4.48
CA VAL A 255 -22.71 16.63 -3.47
C VAL A 255 -22.47 17.92 -2.70
N LEU A 256 -22.35 19.05 -3.39
CA LEU A 256 -22.14 20.36 -2.78
C LEU A 256 -23.30 20.75 -1.86
N CYS A 257 -24.56 20.58 -2.31
CA CYS A 257 -25.74 20.91 -1.51
C CYS A 257 -25.85 20.06 -0.24
N ARG A 258 -25.64 18.75 -0.38
CA ARG A 258 -25.99 17.80 0.67
C ARG A 258 -24.83 17.47 1.60
N TYR A 259 -23.61 17.41 1.07
CA TYR A 259 -22.45 16.88 1.75
C TYR A 259 -21.30 17.88 1.88
N GLY A 260 -21.47 19.13 1.42
CA GLY A 260 -20.38 20.11 1.40
C GLY A 260 -19.60 20.21 2.71
N GLU A 261 -20.28 20.19 3.85
CA GLU A 261 -19.68 20.31 5.18
C GLU A 261 -18.97 19.04 5.68
N LEU A 262 -19.22 17.90 5.02
CA LEU A 262 -18.59 16.61 5.36
C LEU A 262 -17.33 16.33 4.52
N LEU A 263 -17.01 17.22 3.58
CA LEU A 263 -15.86 17.06 2.70
C LEU A 263 -14.56 17.32 3.46
N ASP A 264 -13.61 16.40 3.35
CA ASP A 264 -12.22 16.70 3.69
C ASP A 264 -11.56 17.40 2.50
N ILE A 265 -11.44 18.73 2.60
CA ILE A 265 -10.92 19.57 1.54
C ILE A 265 -9.43 19.76 1.73
N VAL A 266 -8.66 19.48 0.70
CA VAL A 266 -7.21 19.65 0.65
C VAL A 266 -6.81 20.56 -0.52
N ARG A 267 -5.63 21.15 -0.46
CA ARG A 267 -5.03 22.04 -1.47
C ARG A 267 -3.77 21.39 -2.04
N PRO A 268 -3.25 21.85 -3.19
CA PRO A 268 -1.94 21.44 -3.69
C PRO A 268 -0.81 21.64 -2.66
N SER A 269 -0.87 22.68 -1.85
CA SER A 269 0.08 22.96 -0.75
C SER A 269 -0.07 22.06 0.48
N SER A 270 -1.19 21.33 0.62
CA SER A 270 -1.43 20.43 1.75
C SER A 270 -0.44 19.25 1.75
N ARG A 271 -0.02 18.85 2.95
CA ARG A 271 0.88 17.71 3.19
C ARG A 271 0.14 16.50 3.81
N ARG A 272 -1.17 16.41 3.58
CA ARG A 272 -2.04 15.33 4.06
C ARG A 272 -3.21 15.10 3.11
N SER A 273 -3.74 13.88 3.13
CA SER A 273 -5.05 13.52 2.57
C SER A 273 -5.62 12.31 3.29
N CYS A 274 -6.94 12.15 3.22
CA CYS A 274 -7.62 10.96 3.72
C CYS A 274 -7.47 9.78 2.76
N CYS A 275 -7.71 8.57 3.28
CA CYS A 275 -7.68 7.32 2.51
C CYS A 275 -8.65 7.36 1.32
N LEU A 276 -8.13 7.29 0.11
CA LEU A 276 -8.95 7.06 -1.08
C LEU A 276 -9.44 5.61 -1.09
N THR A 277 -10.74 5.41 -0.91
CA THR A 277 -11.35 4.08 -0.85
C THR A 277 -11.89 3.63 -2.22
N SER A 278 -12.34 2.37 -2.32
CA SER A 278 -12.95 1.85 -3.56
C SER A 278 -14.27 2.55 -3.94
N GLY A 279 -14.83 3.33 -3.03
CA GLY A 279 -16.02 4.18 -3.24
C GLY A 279 -15.72 5.58 -3.73
N TYR A 280 -14.45 5.96 -3.87
CA TYR A 280 -14.05 7.29 -4.28
C TYR A 280 -14.64 7.68 -5.65
N GLY A 281 -15.02 8.94 -5.80
CA GLY A 281 -15.67 9.46 -7.01
C GLY A 281 -17.18 9.21 -7.12
N HIS A 282 -17.80 8.42 -6.18
CA HIS A 282 -19.25 8.23 -6.15
C HIS A 282 -19.84 8.16 -4.73
N LEU A 283 -19.08 7.80 -3.72
CA LEU A 283 -19.42 7.99 -2.30
C LEU A 283 -18.71 9.24 -1.80
N VAL A 284 -19.30 9.90 -0.82
CA VAL A 284 -18.75 11.12 -0.22
C VAL A 284 -18.20 10.84 1.17
N GLU A 285 -19.02 10.26 2.05
CA GLU A 285 -18.64 10.02 3.44
C GLU A 285 -17.54 8.95 3.53
N GLY A 286 -16.40 9.33 4.10
CA GLY A 286 -15.29 8.40 4.33
C GLY A 286 -14.63 7.85 3.05
N ALA A 287 -14.90 8.44 1.89
CA ALA A 287 -14.36 7.95 0.62
C ALA A 287 -12.98 8.52 0.29
N GLY A 288 -12.60 9.66 0.87
CA GLY A 288 -11.33 10.32 0.66
C GLY A 288 -11.45 11.85 0.61
N SER A 289 -10.33 12.53 0.42
CA SER A 289 -10.27 13.99 0.31
C SER A 289 -10.71 14.47 -1.06
N VAL A 290 -11.17 15.72 -1.13
CA VAL A 290 -11.43 16.45 -2.39
C VAL A 290 -10.43 17.59 -2.53
N LEU A 291 -10.06 17.93 -3.76
CA LEU A 291 -9.10 18.96 -4.06
C LEU A 291 -9.78 20.29 -4.30
N LEU A 292 -9.32 21.34 -3.61
CA LEU A 292 -9.52 22.73 -3.98
C LEU A 292 -8.34 23.14 -4.86
N PRO A 293 -8.53 23.34 -6.19
CA PRO A 293 -7.43 23.73 -7.08
C PRO A 293 -7.00 25.17 -6.81
N ASP A 294 -5.73 25.48 -7.08
CA ASP A 294 -5.18 26.85 -7.00
C ASP A 294 -5.62 27.63 -8.26
N ASN A 295 -6.89 27.94 -8.35
CA ASN A 295 -7.48 28.60 -9.54
C ASN A 295 -7.53 30.10 -9.41
N ASN A 296 -6.57 30.82 -8.87
CA ASN A 296 -6.53 32.26 -8.94
C ASN A 296 -5.24 32.89 -8.39
N SER A 297 -4.10 32.54 -8.96
CA SER A 297 -2.87 33.31 -8.71
C SER A 297 -2.63 34.44 -9.76
N GLU A 298 -3.67 34.97 -10.36
CA GLU A 298 -3.56 36.28 -11.00
C GLU A 298 -3.97 37.39 -10.00
N GLY A 299 -3.09 37.72 -9.07
CA GLY A 299 -3.24 38.89 -8.22
C GLY A 299 -2.98 38.68 -6.75
N GLY A 300 -1.72 38.79 -6.33
CA GLY A 300 -1.35 39.13 -4.96
C GLY A 300 -0.91 37.98 -4.08
N GLY A 301 0.39 37.85 -3.93
CA GLY A 301 1.02 36.97 -2.93
C GLY A 301 0.58 37.30 -1.50
N GLY A 302 0.09 36.30 -0.81
CA GLY A 302 -0.22 36.37 0.61
C GLY A 302 -1.00 35.14 1.06
N ASP A 303 -0.41 34.37 1.95
CA ASP A 303 -0.96 33.14 2.56
C ASP A 303 -2.31 33.35 3.30
N GLY A 304 -2.79 34.58 3.43
CA GLY A 304 -4.02 34.94 4.13
C GLY A 304 -5.29 35.07 3.26
N GLY A 305 -5.15 35.22 1.92
CA GLY A 305 -6.29 35.55 1.04
C GLY A 305 -7.15 34.34 0.63
N GLU A 306 -6.55 33.19 0.44
CA GLU A 306 -7.23 32.00 -0.10
C GLU A 306 -8.04 31.21 0.93
N SER A 307 -7.59 31.19 2.20
CA SER A 307 -8.38 30.60 3.30
C SER A 307 -9.68 31.37 3.50
N GLY A 308 -9.65 32.69 3.35
CA GLY A 308 -10.81 33.56 3.50
C GLY A 308 -11.93 33.29 2.48
N ALA A 309 -11.60 33.01 1.22
CA ALA A 309 -12.60 32.73 0.19
C ALA A 309 -13.36 31.40 0.43
N LEU A 310 -12.63 30.35 0.82
CA LEU A 310 -13.22 29.07 1.22
C LEU A 310 -14.14 29.26 2.43
N ASP A 311 -13.62 29.85 3.50
CA ASP A 311 -14.35 30.07 4.76
C ASP A 311 -15.59 30.95 4.54
N ALA A 312 -15.48 32.01 3.74
CA ALA A 312 -16.61 32.88 3.38
C ALA A 312 -17.70 32.14 2.60
N ALA A 313 -17.33 31.32 1.60
CA ALA A 313 -18.28 30.54 0.82
C ALA A 313 -19.04 29.54 1.72
N PHE A 314 -18.34 28.84 2.61
CA PHE A 314 -18.94 27.92 3.57
C PHE A 314 -19.76 28.63 4.65
N ALA A 315 -19.33 29.78 5.15
CA ALA A 315 -20.10 30.56 6.11
C ALA A 315 -21.48 30.93 5.57
N VAL A 316 -21.55 31.38 4.30
CA VAL A 316 -22.82 31.68 3.64
C VAL A 316 -23.63 30.41 3.33
N ALA A 317 -22.98 29.33 2.87
CA ALA A 317 -23.66 28.08 2.57
C ALA A 317 -24.31 27.44 3.81
N ARG A 318 -23.69 27.58 5.01
CA ARG A 318 -24.21 27.07 6.28
C ARG A 318 -25.51 27.73 6.75
N LEU A 319 -25.81 28.93 6.27
CA LEU A 319 -27.08 29.60 6.56
C LEU A 319 -28.28 28.96 5.86
N LEU A 320 -28.04 28.12 4.89
CA LEU A 320 -29.06 27.42 4.10
C LEU A 320 -29.21 25.96 4.61
N PRO A 321 -30.41 25.38 4.56
CA PRO A 321 -30.59 23.99 4.99
C PRO A 321 -29.85 23.01 4.11
N PRO A 322 -29.39 21.83 4.64
CA PRO A 322 -28.79 20.79 3.84
C PRO A 322 -29.71 20.33 2.69
N GLY A 323 -29.15 20.27 1.47
CA GLY A 323 -29.89 19.91 0.26
C GLY A 323 -30.53 21.10 -0.48
N ASP A 324 -30.45 22.32 0.05
CA ASP A 324 -30.90 23.51 -0.66
C ASP A 324 -30.01 23.77 -1.89
N PRO A 325 -30.58 23.88 -3.11
CA PRO A 325 -29.81 24.15 -4.33
C PRO A 325 -28.93 25.41 -4.25
N ALA A 326 -29.36 26.45 -3.53
CA ALA A 326 -28.60 27.67 -3.36
C ALA A 326 -27.24 27.44 -2.65
N ARG A 327 -27.06 26.34 -1.91
CA ARG A 327 -25.75 25.96 -1.36
C ARG A 327 -24.76 25.64 -2.48
N ALA A 328 -25.18 24.93 -3.53
CA ALA A 328 -24.33 24.62 -4.67
C ALA A 328 -23.90 25.91 -5.39
N ASP A 329 -24.79 26.88 -5.56
CA ASP A 329 -24.46 28.16 -6.20
C ASP A 329 -23.36 28.92 -5.45
N ARG A 330 -23.30 28.78 -4.10
CA ARG A 330 -22.26 29.38 -3.27
C ARG A 330 -20.93 28.63 -3.31
N LEU A 331 -20.97 27.30 -3.45
CA LEU A 331 -19.78 26.45 -3.41
C LEU A 331 -19.19 26.13 -4.79
N ARG A 332 -19.99 26.23 -5.86
CA ARG A 332 -19.53 25.95 -7.24
C ARG A 332 -18.35 26.83 -7.70
N PRO A 333 -18.26 28.12 -7.34
CA PRO A 333 -17.11 28.95 -7.70
C PRO A 333 -15.77 28.43 -7.15
N LEU A 334 -15.78 27.62 -6.07
CA LEU A 334 -14.58 26.99 -5.51
C LEU A 334 -14.00 25.92 -6.44
N GLN A 335 -14.76 25.42 -7.42
CA GLN A 335 -14.35 24.38 -8.35
C GLN A 335 -13.76 23.12 -7.66
N LEU A 336 -14.34 22.75 -6.51
CA LEU A 336 -13.96 21.54 -5.80
C LEU A 336 -14.05 20.32 -6.72
N ARG A 337 -13.00 19.50 -6.73
CA ARG A 337 -12.93 18.32 -7.59
C ARG A 337 -12.42 17.08 -6.89
N TRP A 338 -12.76 15.95 -7.45
CA TRP A 338 -12.08 14.69 -7.12
C TRP A 338 -10.62 14.71 -7.63
N PHE A 339 -9.73 13.98 -6.98
CA PHE A 339 -8.46 13.58 -7.62
C PHE A 339 -8.79 12.72 -8.84
N SER A 340 -8.09 12.90 -9.95
CA SER A 340 -8.23 11.99 -11.09
C SER A 340 -7.77 10.56 -10.70
N PRO A 341 -8.19 9.51 -11.43
CA PRO A 341 -7.70 8.16 -11.19
C PRO A 341 -6.17 8.04 -11.22
N GLN A 342 -5.53 8.83 -12.08
CA GLN A 342 -4.06 8.85 -12.19
C GLN A 342 -3.41 9.54 -10.98
N GLU A 343 -3.96 10.67 -10.52
CA GLU A 343 -3.51 11.34 -9.29
C GLU A 343 -3.70 10.44 -8.06
N ALA A 344 -4.85 9.73 -8.00
CA ALA A 344 -5.11 8.74 -6.97
C ALA A 344 -4.06 7.60 -6.99
N ALA A 345 -3.65 7.13 -8.18
CA ALA A 345 -2.59 6.14 -8.31
C ALA A 345 -1.22 6.71 -7.87
N ARG A 346 -0.90 7.97 -8.23
CA ARG A 346 0.32 8.64 -7.77
C ARG A 346 0.37 8.77 -6.24
N LEU A 347 -0.75 9.10 -5.57
CA LEU A 347 -0.85 9.10 -4.10
C LEU A 347 -0.65 7.72 -3.48
N MET A 348 -0.94 6.65 -4.23
CA MET A 348 -0.59 5.28 -3.86
C MET A 348 0.85 4.90 -4.26
N CYS A 349 1.65 5.89 -4.69
CA CYS A 349 3.05 5.75 -5.14
C CYS A 349 3.24 4.83 -6.35
N TYR A 350 2.24 4.72 -7.22
CA TYR A 350 2.41 4.09 -8.51
C TYR A 350 3.35 4.93 -9.38
N PRO A 351 4.27 4.31 -10.14
CA PRO A 351 5.24 5.04 -10.94
C PRO A 351 4.58 5.81 -12.09
N GLU A 352 5.29 6.80 -12.65
CA GLU A 352 4.76 7.65 -13.72
C GLU A 352 4.39 6.86 -14.99
N TRP A 353 5.10 5.78 -15.29
CA TRP A 353 4.78 4.93 -16.44
C TRP A 353 3.54 4.06 -16.24
N PHE A 354 2.99 3.96 -15.03
CA PHE A 354 1.75 3.25 -14.78
C PHE A 354 0.58 3.92 -15.48
N SER A 355 -0.21 3.15 -16.19
CA SER A 355 -1.40 3.65 -16.86
C SER A 355 -2.56 2.65 -16.81
N PHE A 356 -3.75 3.19 -17.01
CA PHE A 356 -4.96 2.37 -17.12
C PHE A 356 -5.28 2.12 -18.60
N PRO A 357 -5.75 0.92 -18.95
CA PRO A 357 -6.38 0.68 -20.25
C PRO A 357 -7.47 1.72 -20.55
N ALA A 358 -7.53 2.17 -21.80
CA ALA A 358 -8.42 3.28 -22.20
C ALA A 358 -9.91 2.94 -22.03
N GLU A 359 -10.28 1.67 -22.19
CA GLU A 359 -11.66 1.18 -22.10
C GLU A 359 -12.25 1.21 -20.68
N LEU A 360 -11.43 1.43 -19.65
CA LEU A 360 -11.92 1.46 -18.27
C LEU A 360 -12.58 2.79 -17.95
N THR A 361 -13.76 2.72 -17.32
CA THR A 361 -14.42 3.89 -16.73
C THR A 361 -13.69 4.39 -15.48
N ASP A 362 -13.81 5.68 -15.15
CA ASP A 362 -13.21 6.26 -13.96
C ASP A 362 -13.70 5.55 -12.68
N ARG A 363 -14.96 5.12 -12.63
CA ARG A 363 -15.48 4.32 -11.51
C ARG A 363 -14.74 3.00 -11.34
N GLN A 364 -14.40 2.32 -12.43
CA GLN A 364 -13.61 1.08 -12.37
C GLN A 364 -12.18 1.38 -11.92
N ARG A 365 -11.57 2.45 -12.45
CA ARG A 365 -10.21 2.88 -12.07
C ARG A 365 -10.13 3.22 -10.58
N TYR A 366 -11.04 4.05 -10.05
CA TYR A 366 -11.10 4.37 -8.61
C TYR A 366 -11.30 3.13 -7.75
N LYS A 367 -12.22 2.23 -8.15
CA LYS A 367 -12.45 0.98 -7.42
C LYS A 367 -11.17 0.13 -7.32
N LEU A 368 -10.40 0.04 -8.39
CA LEU A 368 -9.15 -0.70 -8.43
C LEU A 368 -8.08 -0.05 -7.55
N VAL A 369 -7.85 1.27 -7.69
CA VAL A 369 -6.88 2.00 -6.88
C VAL A 369 -7.23 1.94 -5.39
N GLY A 370 -8.51 2.16 -5.05
CA GLY A 370 -8.98 2.12 -3.66
C GLY A 370 -8.84 0.75 -2.99
N ASN A 371 -8.84 -0.33 -3.77
CA ASN A 371 -8.59 -1.69 -3.28
C ASN A 371 -7.10 -2.09 -3.33
N SER A 372 -6.23 -1.25 -3.84
CA SER A 372 -4.83 -1.57 -4.00
C SER A 372 -3.99 -1.25 -2.77
N VAL A 373 -2.73 -1.65 -2.79
CA VAL A 373 -1.71 -1.36 -1.77
C VAL A 373 -0.98 -0.07 -2.09
N ASN A 374 -0.42 0.59 -1.07
CA ASN A 374 0.54 1.67 -1.29
C ASN A 374 1.90 1.07 -1.65
N VAL A 375 2.40 1.39 -2.84
CA VAL A 375 3.64 0.81 -3.41
C VAL A 375 4.85 1.10 -2.51
N ARG A 376 5.01 2.34 -2.03
CA ARG A 376 6.13 2.74 -1.18
C ARG A 376 6.17 2.00 0.15
N THR A 377 4.99 1.81 0.77
CA THR A 377 4.90 1.07 2.03
C THR A 377 5.31 -0.39 1.83
N VAL A 378 4.83 -1.03 0.77
CA VAL A 378 5.19 -2.43 0.48
C VAL A 378 6.67 -2.55 0.10
N ALA A 379 7.23 -1.61 -0.66
CA ALA A 379 8.66 -1.62 -1.02
C ALA A 379 9.55 -1.49 0.23
N ALA A 380 9.21 -0.60 1.15
CA ALA A 380 9.92 -0.50 2.44
C ALA A 380 9.84 -1.81 3.25
N LEU A 381 8.66 -2.45 3.29
CA LEU A 381 8.48 -3.74 3.96
C LEU A 381 9.24 -4.89 3.27
N MET A 382 9.38 -4.85 1.94
CA MET A 382 10.23 -5.80 1.22
C MET A 382 11.70 -5.67 1.61
N LEU A 383 12.21 -4.45 1.79
CA LEU A 383 13.58 -4.23 2.28
C LEU A 383 13.77 -4.83 3.68
N VAL A 384 12.81 -4.65 4.58
CA VAL A 384 12.83 -5.24 5.93
C VAL A 384 12.74 -6.77 5.88
N LEU A 385 11.87 -7.31 5.03
CA LEU A 385 11.68 -8.76 4.89
C LEU A 385 12.93 -9.44 4.34
N MET A 386 13.61 -8.83 3.37
CA MET A 386 14.77 -9.37 2.65
C MET A 386 16.11 -8.96 3.26
N ASP A 387 16.10 -8.46 4.49
CA ASP A 387 17.32 -8.10 5.17
C ASP A 387 18.28 -9.29 5.31
N GLY A 388 19.56 -9.07 4.98
CA GLY A 388 20.61 -10.09 5.03
C GLY A 388 20.74 -10.96 3.77
N GLU A 389 19.92 -10.72 2.70
CA GLU A 389 20.06 -11.44 1.40
C GLU A 389 21.13 -10.81 0.47
N SER A 390 21.67 -9.65 0.79
CA SER A 390 22.72 -9.02 0.00
C SER A 390 24.09 -9.62 0.33
N GLY A 391 24.49 -10.69 -0.37
CA GLY A 391 25.92 -11.04 -0.53
C GLY A 391 26.46 -12.33 0.04
N GLN A 392 25.64 -13.34 0.32
CA GLN A 392 26.20 -14.67 0.57
C GLN A 392 25.62 -15.71 -0.39
N SER A 393 26.42 -16.06 -1.40
CA SER A 393 26.34 -17.38 -2.00
C SER A 393 26.59 -18.38 -0.87
N GLU A 394 25.55 -19.08 -0.43
CA GLU A 394 25.69 -20.21 0.49
C GLU A 394 26.60 -21.22 -0.21
N GLY A 395 27.86 -21.34 0.23
CA GLY A 395 28.62 -22.52 0.04
C GLY A 395 27.92 -23.63 0.83
N GLU A 396 27.21 -24.49 0.14
CA GLU A 396 26.78 -25.77 0.67
C GLU A 396 28.07 -26.49 1.09
N SER A 397 28.36 -26.49 2.41
CA SER A 397 29.30 -27.43 2.98
C SER A 397 28.65 -28.81 2.90
N GLU A 398 28.96 -29.54 1.83
CA GLU A 398 28.92 -31.00 1.84
C GLU A 398 29.90 -31.50 2.92
N GLU A 399 29.40 -31.63 4.12
CA GLU A 399 30.08 -32.46 5.13
C GLU A 399 29.88 -33.92 4.72
N SER A 400 30.89 -34.39 3.99
CA SER A 400 31.07 -35.78 3.63
C SER A 400 31.07 -36.62 4.90
N ALA A 401 30.05 -37.45 5.08
CA ALA A 401 30.07 -38.62 5.95
C ALA A 401 31.06 -39.63 5.38
N GLN A 402 32.34 -39.48 5.68
CA GLN A 402 33.29 -40.58 5.69
C GLN A 402 33.31 -41.22 7.07
N ALA A 403 32.44 -42.18 7.30
CA ALA A 403 32.59 -43.15 8.34
C ALA A 403 33.60 -44.20 7.88
N GLY A 404 34.76 -44.18 8.46
CA GLY A 404 35.77 -45.16 8.27
C GLY A 404 35.32 -46.55 8.72
N GLY A 405 35.47 -47.51 7.84
CA GLY A 405 35.62 -48.90 8.24
C GLY A 405 37.09 -49.20 8.54
N ALA A 406 37.33 -49.79 9.68
CA ALA A 406 38.47 -50.70 9.88
C ALA A 406 38.33 -51.44 11.21
N CYS A 407 38.47 -52.75 11.08
CA CYS A 407 38.64 -53.83 12.09
C CYS A 407 37.40 -54.32 12.80
#